data_21109d8f5e3cad4f91c86281188cffc9
#
_entry.id   21109d8f5e3cad4f91c86281188cffc9
#
_cell.length_a   1.000
_cell.length_b   1.000
_cell.length_c   1.000
_cell.angle_alpha   90.00
_cell.angle_beta   90.00
_cell.angle_gamma   90.00
#
_symmetry.space_group_name_H-M   'P 1'
#
loop_
_entity.id
_entity.type
_entity.pdbx_description
1 polymer ?
#
loop_
_entity_poly.entity_id
_entity_poly.type
_entity_poly.pdbx_seq_one_letter_code
_entity_poly.pdbx_strand_id
1 'polypeptide(L)'
;MTTTIFNREERDSRSFSSRGSSGIPFRLIGLLLLAVVGVAIFLSIFRVTRIGAGYVGIEINLAGSQRGASEIPIRTGWVFYSPLRSQVIEYPTFVQTVKWTADTSEGHPINEELVFNSKEGQEVRADVSLSYAIDADKIPDFYVKYRNDDLERFTHGILKDIVRNSLNEIASTYTLEDIYGENKAHFLTDTRQRVQAQMAPVGVQIQQFGFIGKPRFTAVIEQAITQKTQAITDAERARKLRL
;
A
#
# COMPACT_ATOMS: atom_id res chain seq x y z
N MET A 1 26.78 83.76 78.86
CA MET A 1 26.97 82.42 79.47
C MET A 1 25.89 81.54 78.94
N THR A 2 26.09 80.84 77.92
CA THR A 2 25.24 79.70 77.56
C THR A 2 25.91 78.97 76.40
N THR A 3 26.36 77.80 76.73
CA THR A 3 27.10 76.89 75.88
C THR A 3 26.11 76.11 75.03
N THR A 4 26.15 76.23 73.72
CA THR A 4 25.33 75.44 72.87
C THR A 4 26.13 74.21 72.38
N ILE A 5 25.66 73.01 72.69
CA ILE A 5 26.25 71.75 72.28
C ILE A 5 25.62 71.37 70.92
N PHE A 6 26.46 71.23 69.94
CA PHE A 6 26.10 70.78 68.64
C PHE A 6 26.22 69.27 68.55
N ASN A 7 25.06 68.58 68.40
CA ASN A 7 25.02 67.14 68.26
C ASN A 7 25.13 66.84 66.75
N ARG A 8 26.15 66.14 66.37
CA ARG A 8 26.43 65.75 64.98
C ARG A 8 25.87 64.37 64.74
N GLU A 9 24.73 64.30 64.04
CA GLU A 9 24.20 63.01 63.61
C GLU A 9 25.09 62.39 62.52
N GLU A 10 25.69 61.27 62.82
CA GLU A 10 26.39 60.40 61.87
C GLU A 10 25.34 59.77 60.94
N ARG A 11 25.33 60.15 59.70
CA ARG A 11 24.56 59.54 58.62
C ARG A 11 25.26 58.32 58.14
N ASP A 12 24.79 57.15 58.65
CA ASP A 12 25.20 55.81 58.20
C ASP A 12 24.81 55.63 56.74
N SER A 13 25.79 55.76 55.83
CA SER A 13 25.62 55.48 54.39
C SER A 13 25.71 53.96 54.20
N ARG A 14 24.59 53.28 54.28
CA ARG A 14 24.49 51.90 53.86
C ARG A 14 24.78 51.82 52.34
N SER A 15 25.95 51.37 52.00
CA SER A 15 26.32 50.98 50.66
C SER A 15 25.45 49.80 50.18
N PHE A 16 24.52 50.09 49.30
CA PHE A 16 23.73 49.13 48.60
C PHE A 16 24.68 48.39 47.63
N SER A 17 25.19 47.23 48.03
CA SER A 17 25.95 46.36 47.13
C SER A 17 24.97 45.82 46.08
N SER A 18 25.02 46.37 44.90
CA SER A 18 24.34 45.81 43.70
C SER A 18 24.89 44.39 43.47
N ARG A 19 24.09 43.41 43.83
CA ARG A 19 24.31 42.02 43.36
C ARG A 19 24.42 42.10 41.83
N GLY A 20 25.63 41.90 41.34
CA GLY A 20 25.88 41.76 39.91
C GLY A 20 25.04 40.60 39.40
N SER A 21 24.04 40.90 38.60
CA SER A 21 23.36 39.89 37.81
C SER A 21 24.42 39.30 36.88
N SER A 22 24.77 38.05 37.10
CA SER A 22 25.61 37.29 36.17
C SER A 22 24.81 37.07 34.89
N GLY A 23 24.70 38.15 34.10
CA GLY A 23 24.14 38.09 32.77
C GLY A 23 24.99 37.15 31.91
N ILE A 24 24.39 36.12 31.39
CA ILE A 24 25.06 35.24 30.43
C ILE A 24 25.67 36.13 29.36
N PRO A 25 27.00 36.06 29.14
CA PRO A 25 27.67 36.97 28.22
C PRO A 25 27.04 36.82 26.82
N PHE A 26 26.76 37.95 26.17
CA PHE A 26 26.08 38.02 24.86
C PHE A 26 26.69 37.09 23.80
N ARG A 27 28.01 36.81 23.92
CA ARG A 27 28.74 35.85 23.10
C ARG A 27 28.28 34.42 23.29
N LEU A 28 27.92 34.00 24.52
CA LEU A 28 27.39 32.66 24.78
C LEU A 28 25.98 32.51 24.27
N ILE A 29 25.15 33.55 24.36
CA ILE A 29 23.81 33.55 23.78
C ILE A 29 23.88 33.43 22.23
N GLY A 30 24.79 34.18 21.59
CA GLY A 30 25.02 34.10 20.16
C GLY A 30 25.51 32.72 19.72
N LEU A 31 26.43 32.10 20.48
CA LEU A 31 26.93 30.77 20.19
C LEU A 31 25.86 29.68 20.39
N LEU A 32 25.03 29.81 21.40
CA LEU A 32 23.89 28.93 21.64
C LEU A 32 22.83 29.04 20.54
N LEU A 33 22.54 30.26 20.08
CA LEU A 33 21.62 30.50 18.97
C LEU A 33 22.16 29.89 17.67
N LEU A 34 23.44 30.06 17.39
CA LEU A 34 24.09 29.47 16.21
C LEU A 34 24.10 27.94 16.28
N ALA A 35 24.31 27.35 17.47
CA ALA A 35 24.22 25.91 17.67
C ALA A 35 22.79 25.39 17.44
N VAL A 36 21.77 26.09 17.96
CA VAL A 36 20.35 25.73 17.75
C VAL A 36 19.99 25.80 16.27
N VAL A 37 20.40 26.86 15.57
CA VAL A 37 20.18 26.97 14.12
C VAL A 37 20.90 25.87 13.36
N GLY A 38 22.15 25.56 13.73
CA GLY A 38 22.91 24.45 13.14
C GLY A 38 22.24 23.09 13.32
N VAL A 39 21.72 22.80 14.53
CA VAL A 39 20.97 21.58 14.82
C VAL A 39 19.65 21.56 14.03
N ALA A 40 18.91 22.67 13.96
CA ALA A 40 17.67 22.77 13.20
C ALA A 40 17.91 22.51 11.70
N ILE A 41 18.96 23.06 11.12
CA ILE A 41 19.37 22.80 9.73
C ILE A 41 19.76 21.32 9.56
N PHE A 42 20.54 20.76 10.47
CA PHE A 42 20.94 19.35 10.42
C PHE A 42 19.71 18.42 10.46
N LEU A 43 18.76 18.64 11.39
CA LEU A 43 17.52 17.87 11.49
C LEU A 43 16.59 18.06 10.28
N SER A 44 16.70 19.19 9.56
CA SER A 44 15.95 19.42 8.31
C SER A 44 16.54 18.68 7.12
N ILE A 45 17.87 18.46 7.12
CA ILE A 45 18.58 17.80 6.02
C ILE A 45 18.56 16.27 6.17
N PHE A 46 18.55 15.75 7.41
CA PHE A 46 18.59 14.32 7.68
C PHE A 46 17.27 13.86 8.29
N ARG A 47 16.74 12.79 7.74
CA ARG A 47 15.56 12.09 8.28
C ARG A 47 15.93 10.68 8.70
N VAL A 48 15.24 10.22 9.73
CA VAL A 48 15.31 8.85 10.22
C VAL A 48 13.92 8.26 10.08
N THR A 49 13.82 7.16 9.37
CA THR A 49 12.59 6.39 9.29
C THR A 49 12.84 4.98 9.85
N ARG A 50 11.80 4.39 10.43
CA ARG A 50 11.86 3.02 10.92
C ARG A 50 10.92 2.16 10.08
N ILE A 51 11.49 1.27 9.29
CA ILE A 51 10.76 0.28 8.53
C ILE A 51 10.26 -0.79 9.50
N GLY A 52 8.94 -0.97 9.55
CA GLY A 52 8.30 -1.93 10.44
C GLY A 52 8.54 -3.38 10.04
N ALA A 53 8.27 -4.30 10.97
CA ALA A 53 8.28 -5.72 10.66
C ALA A 53 7.21 -6.05 9.60
N GLY A 54 7.55 -6.85 8.59
CA GLY A 54 6.67 -7.17 7.46
C GLY A 54 6.69 -6.11 6.34
N TYR A 55 7.53 -5.07 6.47
CA TYR A 55 7.79 -4.09 5.43
C TYR A 55 9.24 -4.12 5.00
N VAL A 56 9.46 -3.78 3.75
CA VAL A 56 10.79 -3.56 3.17
C VAL A 56 10.81 -2.19 2.53
N GLY A 57 11.85 -1.43 2.83
CA GLY A 57 12.11 -0.13 2.21
C GLY A 57 13.06 -0.26 1.03
N ILE A 58 12.81 0.51 0.00
CA ILE A 58 13.77 0.75 -1.08
C ILE A 58 14.25 2.19 -1.03
N GLU A 59 15.54 2.38 -1.19
CA GLU A 59 16.14 3.71 -1.21
C GLU A 59 16.44 4.12 -2.66
N ILE A 60 15.77 5.18 -3.12
CA ILE A 60 15.87 5.68 -4.49
C ILE A 60 16.75 6.92 -4.49
N ASN A 61 17.88 6.88 -5.20
CA ASN A 61 18.75 8.02 -5.35
C ASN A 61 18.19 9.04 -6.36
N LEU A 62 17.86 10.23 -5.88
CA LEU A 62 17.37 11.36 -6.68
C LEU A 62 18.51 12.19 -7.27
N ALA A 63 19.68 12.16 -6.63
CA ALA A 63 20.84 12.96 -7.01
C ALA A 63 22.15 12.14 -6.94
N GLY A 64 23.08 12.42 -7.84
CA GLY A 64 24.40 11.76 -7.88
C GLY A 64 24.66 11.00 -9.17
N SER A 65 25.82 10.34 -9.25
CA SER A 65 26.27 9.55 -10.40
C SER A 65 25.51 8.22 -10.56
N GLN A 66 24.89 7.72 -9.50
CA GLN A 66 24.07 6.51 -9.49
C GLN A 66 22.57 6.84 -9.55
N ARG A 67 22.20 7.71 -10.47
CA ARG A 67 20.78 8.01 -10.74
C ARG A 67 20.14 6.84 -11.46
N GLY A 68 18.97 6.39 -10.97
CA GLY A 68 18.15 5.42 -11.67
C GLY A 68 18.15 4.05 -11.03
N ALA A 69 17.56 3.11 -11.77
CA ALA A 69 17.14 1.81 -11.30
C ALA A 69 18.21 0.72 -11.28
N SER A 70 19.47 1.02 -11.53
CA SER A 70 20.48 -0.02 -11.69
C SER A 70 20.91 -0.69 -10.38
N GLU A 71 20.80 0.01 -9.25
CA GLU A 71 21.05 -0.56 -7.93
C GLU A 71 20.17 0.15 -6.90
N ILE A 72 18.97 -0.36 -6.69
CA ILE A 72 18.09 0.11 -5.62
C ILE A 72 18.35 -0.75 -4.38
N PRO A 73 19.01 -0.23 -3.35
CA PRO A 73 19.29 -0.99 -2.14
C PRO A 73 18.01 -1.26 -1.34
N ILE A 74 17.88 -2.49 -0.87
CA ILE A 74 16.83 -2.91 0.05
C ILE A 74 17.26 -2.53 1.46
N ARG A 75 16.35 -1.92 2.21
CA ARG A 75 16.57 -1.46 3.58
C ARG A 75 15.54 -2.05 4.53
N THR A 76 15.96 -2.39 5.72
CA THR A 76 15.12 -2.86 6.83
C THR A 76 15.55 -2.20 8.14
N GLY A 77 14.63 -2.07 9.09
CA GLY A 77 14.92 -1.46 10.39
C GLY A 77 15.07 0.06 10.33
N TRP A 78 16.05 0.61 11.04
CA TRP A 78 16.30 2.05 11.08
C TRP A 78 17.09 2.51 9.85
N VAL A 79 16.53 3.44 9.09
CA VAL A 79 17.16 4.01 7.88
C VAL A 79 17.39 5.49 8.07
N PHE A 80 18.65 5.90 7.87
CA PHE A 80 19.06 7.30 7.87
C PHE A 80 19.23 7.75 6.42
N TYR A 81 18.52 8.76 6.01
CA TYR A 81 18.59 9.27 4.65
C TYR A 81 18.44 10.80 4.60
N SER A 82 18.87 11.39 3.50
CA SER A 82 18.66 12.81 3.24
C SER A 82 17.59 12.98 2.17
N PRO A 83 16.42 13.61 2.48
CA PRO A 83 15.34 13.84 1.50
C PRO A 83 15.77 14.63 0.26
N LEU A 84 16.88 15.35 0.34
CA LEU A 84 17.45 16.08 -0.80
C LEU A 84 18.20 15.16 -1.77
N ARG A 85 18.63 13.98 -1.33
CA ARG A 85 19.43 13.05 -2.13
C ARG A 85 18.75 11.73 -2.43
N SER A 86 17.95 11.24 -1.50
CA SER A 86 17.27 9.94 -1.63
C SER A 86 15.85 9.98 -1.06
N GLN A 87 15.03 9.10 -1.58
CA GLN A 87 13.67 8.83 -1.11
C GLN A 87 13.59 7.37 -0.67
N VAL A 88 12.96 7.12 0.46
CA VAL A 88 12.69 5.76 0.95
C VAL A 88 11.20 5.49 0.75
N ILE A 89 10.89 4.39 0.04
CA ILE A 89 9.52 3.91 -0.17
C ILE A 89 9.39 2.56 0.51
N GLU A 90 8.32 2.37 1.28
CA GLU A 90 8.07 1.15 2.04
C GLU A 90 7.02 0.29 1.32
N TYR A 91 7.30 -1.00 1.19
CA TYR A 91 6.39 -2.00 0.63
C TYR A 91 6.09 -3.09 1.64
N PRO A 92 4.82 -3.50 1.79
CA PRO A 92 4.47 -4.66 2.59
C PRO A 92 4.91 -5.95 1.88
N THR A 93 5.51 -6.87 2.63
CA THR A 93 5.89 -8.20 2.16
C THR A 93 4.91 -9.29 2.62
N PHE A 94 3.97 -8.93 3.49
CA PHE A 94 2.90 -9.82 3.92
C PHE A 94 1.77 -9.89 2.88
N VAL A 95 0.92 -10.90 3.00
CA VAL A 95 -0.19 -11.13 2.08
C VAL A 95 -1.17 -9.97 2.10
N GLN A 96 -1.38 -9.38 0.94
CA GLN A 96 -2.39 -8.36 0.67
C GLN A 96 -3.58 -9.01 -0.02
N THR A 97 -4.79 -8.60 0.34
CA THR A 97 -5.99 -9.05 -0.35
C THR A 97 -6.73 -7.87 -0.94
N VAL A 98 -7.02 -7.94 -2.21
CA VAL A 98 -7.84 -6.99 -2.94
C VAL A 98 -9.14 -7.64 -3.40
N LYS A 99 -10.21 -6.87 -3.40
CA LYS A 99 -11.51 -7.28 -3.88
C LYS A 99 -11.98 -6.31 -4.95
N TRP A 100 -12.36 -6.84 -6.09
CA TRP A 100 -12.98 -6.07 -7.18
C TRP A 100 -14.43 -6.51 -7.28
N THR A 101 -15.34 -5.67 -6.80
CA THR A 101 -16.75 -5.99 -6.64
C THR A 101 -17.65 -4.93 -7.25
N ALA A 102 -18.88 -5.30 -7.58
CA ALA A 102 -19.93 -4.35 -7.93
C ALA A 102 -20.46 -3.59 -6.70
N ASP A 103 -20.33 -4.20 -5.51
CA ASP A 103 -20.77 -3.59 -4.26
C ASP A 103 -19.75 -2.57 -3.79
N THR A 104 -20.12 -1.30 -3.84
CA THR A 104 -19.28 -0.16 -3.42
C THR A 104 -19.07 -0.07 -1.91
N SER A 105 -19.78 -0.88 -1.13
CA SER A 105 -19.56 -1.01 0.32
C SER A 105 -18.49 -2.05 0.68
N GLU A 106 -18.13 -2.91 -0.28
CA GLU A 106 -17.14 -3.97 -0.09
C GLU A 106 -15.96 -3.78 -1.05
N GLY A 107 -14.83 -3.31 -0.54
CA GLY A 107 -13.63 -3.06 -1.33
C GLY A 107 -13.44 -1.58 -1.64
N HIS A 108 -13.48 -1.19 -2.90
CA HIS A 108 -13.31 0.19 -3.34
C HIS A 108 -14.68 0.90 -3.53
N PRO A 109 -14.79 2.23 -3.29
CA PRO A 109 -16.08 2.95 -3.36
C PRO A 109 -16.65 3.13 -4.77
N ILE A 110 -16.09 2.47 -5.77
CA ILE A 110 -16.61 2.43 -7.15
C ILE A 110 -16.87 0.99 -7.57
N ASN A 111 -17.76 0.81 -8.53
CA ASN A 111 -18.00 -0.51 -9.13
C ASN A 111 -16.74 -0.98 -9.87
N GLU A 112 -16.16 -2.08 -9.42
CA GLU A 112 -14.96 -2.69 -9.96
C GLU A 112 -15.17 -4.12 -10.43
N GLU A 113 -16.42 -4.59 -10.59
CA GLU A 113 -16.67 -5.93 -11.12
C GLU A 113 -15.89 -6.20 -12.40
N LEU A 114 -15.45 -7.41 -12.58
CA LEU A 114 -14.73 -7.83 -13.77
C LEU A 114 -15.71 -8.39 -14.80
N VAL A 115 -15.58 -7.90 -16.03
CA VAL A 115 -16.41 -8.34 -17.16
C VAL A 115 -15.51 -9.05 -18.16
N PHE A 116 -15.90 -10.25 -18.56
CA PHE A 116 -15.20 -11.08 -19.54
C PHE A 116 -16.19 -11.94 -20.35
N ASN A 117 -15.72 -12.55 -21.43
CA ASN A 117 -16.56 -13.33 -22.32
C ASN A 117 -16.18 -14.81 -22.31
N SER A 118 -17.18 -15.69 -22.30
CA SER A 118 -16.99 -17.13 -22.45
C SER A 118 -16.59 -17.50 -23.90
N LYS A 119 -16.26 -18.76 -24.12
CA LYS A 119 -15.97 -19.33 -25.44
C LYS A 119 -17.09 -19.09 -26.46
N GLU A 120 -18.31 -19.07 -26.00
CA GLU A 120 -19.50 -18.80 -26.83
C GLU A 120 -19.75 -17.30 -27.05
N GLY A 121 -18.86 -16.43 -26.54
CA GLY A 121 -19.01 -14.98 -26.65
C GLY A 121 -20.05 -14.40 -25.68
N GLN A 122 -20.46 -15.16 -24.64
CA GLN A 122 -21.43 -14.68 -23.67
C GLN A 122 -20.74 -13.84 -22.58
N GLU A 123 -21.31 -12.68 -22.28
CA GLU A 123 -20.81 -11.79 -21.22
C GLU A 123 -21.04 -12.39 -19.85
N VAL A 124 -19.97 -12.42 -19.07
CA VAL A 124 -19.96 -12.85 -17.67
C VAL A 124 -19.44 -11.70 -16.82
N ARG A 125 -20.15 -11.38 -15.75
CA ARG A 125 -19.77 -10.41 -14.74
C ARG A 125 -19.47 -11.12 -13.44
N ALA A 126 -18.34 -10.82 -12.84
CA ALA A 126 -17.94 -11.48 -11.60
C ALA A 126 -17.26 -10.54 -10.64
N ASP A 127 -17.58 -10.68 -9.38
CA ASP A 127 -16.81 -10.12 -8.28
C ASP A 127 -15.67 -11.07 -7.97
N VAL A 128 -14.45 -10.50 -7.85
CA VAL A 128 -13.22 -11.28 -7.75
C VAL A 128 -12.43 -10.84 -6.53
N SER A 129 -11.89 -11.82 -5.80
CA SER A 129 -10.91 -11.62 -4.75
C SER A 129 -9.57 -12.21 -5.16
N LEU A 130 -8.50 -11.48 -4.90
CA LEU A 130 -7.14 -11.90 -5.16
C LEU A 130 -6.27 -11.58 -3.94
N SER A 131 -5.52 -12.58 -3.46
CA SER A 131 -4.51 -12.40 -2.42
C SER A 131 -3.13 -12.58 -3.03
N TYR A 132 -2.23 -11.65 -2.74
CA TYR A 132 -0.87 -11.66 -3.25
C TYR A 132 0.12 -11.20 -2.19
N ALA A 133 1.38 -11.55 -2.38
CA ALA A 133 2.51 -11.03 -1.63
C ALA A 133 3.62 -10.61 -2.60
N ILE A 134 4.43 -9.64 -2.20
CA ILE A 134 5.59 -9.21 -2.98
C ILE A 134 6.85 -9.78 -2.32
N ASP A 135 7.67 -10.45 -3.11
CA ASP A 135 8.96 -10.96 -2.68
C ASP A 135 9.90 -9.79 -2.35
N ALA A 136 10.42 -9.79 -1.13
CA ALA A 136 11.30 -8.73 -0.63
C ALA A 136 12.49 -8.43 -1.56
N ASP A 137 13.11 -9.47 -2.10
CA ASP A 137 14.29 -9.34 -2.95
C ASP A 137 13.97 -8.80 -4.36
N LYS A 138 12.70 -8.87 -4.76
CA LYS A 138 12.21 -8.43 -6.07
C LYS A 138 11.49 -7.06 -6.06
N ILE A 139 11.38 -6.43 -4.90
CA ILE A 139 10.74 -5.11 -4.80
C ILE A 139 11.43 -4.06 -5.68
N PRO A 140 12.77 -4.02 -5.83
CA PRO A 140 13.42 -3.11 -6.78
C PRO A 140 12.95 -3.32 -8.23
N ASP A 141 12.84 -4.59 -8.70
CA ASP A 141 12.35 -4.91 -10.04
C ASP A 141 10.89 -4.49 -10.23
N PHE A 142 10.07 -4.72 -9.20
CA PHE A 142 8.68 -4.28 -9.15
C PHE A 142 8.57 -2.75 -9.31
N TYR A 143 9.34 -2.01 -8.51
CA TYR A 143 9.36 -0.55 -8.56
C TYR A 143 9.82 -0.02 -9.93
N VAL A 144 10.90 -0.59 -10.47
CA VAL A 144 11.44 -0.18 -11.78
C VAL A 144 10.41 -0.34 -12.89
N LYS A 145 9.68 -1.47 -12.87
CA LYS A 145 8.71 -1.80 -13.91
C LYS A 145 7.44 -0.96 -13.81
N TYR A 146 6.91 -0.77 -12.60
CA TYR A 146 5.62 -0.13 -12.41
C TYR A 146 5.72 1.31 -11.89
N ARG A 147 6.88 1.71 -11.34
CA ARG A 147 7.15 3.02 -10.73
C ARG A 147 6.03 3.48 -9.80
N ASN A 148 5.53 2.56 -9.01
CA ASN A 148 4.35 2.77 -8.20
C ASN A 148 4.75 2.79 -6.73
N ASP A 149 4.69 3.98 -6.13
CA ASP A 149 4.86 4.24 -4.70
C ASP A 149 3.56 3.99 -3.91
N ASP A 150 2.44 3.84 -4.63
CA ASP A 150 1.11 3.59 -4.09
C ASP A 150 0.58 2.23 -4.57
N LEU A 151 0.52 1.27 -3.65
CA LEU A 151 0.00 -0.07 -3.93
C LEU A 151 -1.49 -0.08 -4.26
N GLU A 152 -2.26 0.88 -3.77
CA GLU A 152 -3.67 1.00 -4.10
C GLU A 152 -3.84 1.28 -5.60
N ARG A 153 -3.07 2.22 -6.13
CA ARG A 153 -3.04 2.48 -7.57
C ARG A 153 -2.59 1.27 -8.39
N PHE A 154 -1.64 0.50 -7.88
CA PHE A 154 -1.21 -0.73 -8.54
C PHE A 154 -2.32 -1.77 -8.57
N THR A 155 -2.99 -2.02 -7.44
CA THR A 155 -4.03 -3.06 -7.32
C THR A 155 -5.30 -2.73 -8.07
N HIS A 156 -5.78 -1.48 -8.00
CA HIS A 156 -7.01 -1.04 -8.66
C HIS A 156 -6.81 -0.60 -10.12
N GLY A 157 -5.58 -0.46 -10.55
CA GLY A 157 -5.21 -0.16 -11.94
C GLY A 157 -4.55 -1.36 -12.61
N ILE A 158 -3.22 -1.43 -12.53
CA ILE A 158 -2.39 -2.36 -13.31
C ILE A 158 -2.73 -3.83 -13.02
N LEU A 159 -2.81 -4.23 -11.75
CA LEU A 159 -3.10 -5.61 -11.38
C LEU A 159 -4.51 -6.02 -11.82
N LYS A 160 -5.51 -5.13 -11.64
CA LYS A 160 -6.87 -5.33 -12.12
C LYS A 160 -6.92 -5.57 -13.63
N ASP A 161 -6.20 -4.77 -14.40
CA ASP A 161 -6.15 -4.91 -15.86
C ASP A 161 -5.48 -6.23 -16.28
N ILE A 162 -4.41 -6.64 -15.62
CA ILE A 162 -3.74 -7.93 -15.86
C ILE A 162 -4.69 -9.09 -15.56
N VAL A 163 -5.41 -9.02 -14.45
CA VAL A 163 -6.40 -10.05 -14.07
C VAL A 163 -7.54 -10.08 -15.07
N ARG A 164 -8.10 -8.94 -15.46
CA ARG A 164 -9.17 -8.86 -16.45
C ARG A 164 -8.75 -9.45 -17.81
N ASN A 165 -7.55 -9.11 -18.26
CA ASN A 165 -7.03 -9.63 -19.54
C ASN A 165 -6.78 -11.15 -19.46
N SER A 166 -6.24 -11.64 -18.33
CA SER A 166 -6.03 -13.07 -18.10
C SER A 166 -7.35 -13.83 -18.01
N LEU A 167 -8.38 -13.26 -17.36
CA LEU A 167 -9.73 -13.81 -17.33
C LEU A 167 -10.32 -13.94 -18.73
N ASN A 168 -10.23 -12.87 -19.55
CA ASN A 168 -10.72 -12.90 -20.94
C ASN A 168 -10.00 -13.95 -21.79
N GLU A 169 -8.68 -14.05 -21.68
CA GLU A 169 -7.88 -15.02 -22.42
C GLU A 169 -8.27 -16.45 -22.06
N ILE A 170 -8.30 -16.78 -20.77
CA ILE A 170 -8.65 -18.13 -20.31
C ILE A 170 -10.13 -18.42 -20.55
N ALA A 171 -11.05 -17.50 -20.25
CA ALA A 171 -12.48 -17.68 -20.46
C ALA A 171 -12.86 -17.95 -21.92
N SER A 172 -12.09 -17.43 -22.89
CA SER A 172 -12.30 -17.72 -24.31
C SER A 172 -12.12 -19.20 -24.67
N THR A 173 -11.49 -19.99 -23.81
CA THR A 173 -11.30 -21.43 -23.99
C THR A 173 -12.29 -22.30 -23.23
N TYR A 174 -13.04 -21.69 -22.27
CA TYR A 174 -13.99 -22.36 -21.41
C TYR A 174 -15.43 -22.06 -21.81
N THR A 175 -16.30 -23.09 -21.75
CA THR A 175 -17.73 -22.90 -21.95
C THR A 175 -18.33 -22.15 -20.75
N LEU A 176 -19.49 -21.55 -20.97
CA LEU A 176 -20.20 -20.88 -19.88
C LEU A 176 -20.46 -21.85 -18.73
N GLU A 177 -20.84 -23.11 -19.04
CA GLU A 177 -21.10 -24.16 -18.04
C GLU A 177 -19.86 -24.50 -17.21
N ASP A 178 -18.67 -24.52 -17.83
CA ASP A 178 -17.39 -24.75 -17.14
C ASP A 178 -17.06 -23.61 -16.17
N ILE A 179 -17.40 -22.37 -16.50
CA ILE A 179 -17.09 -21.19 -15.67
C ILE A 179 -17.89 -21.19 -14.35
N TYR A 180 -19.13 -21.67 -14.36
CA TYR A 180 -19.95 -21.68 -13.14
C TYR A 180 -20.22 -23.07 -12.56
N GLY A 181 -19.98 -24.14 -13.33
CA GLY A 181 -20.28 -25.52 -12.99
C GLY A 181 -19.11 -26.29 -12.37
N GLU A 182 -19.02 -27.59 -12.74
CA GLU A 182 -18.05 -28.51 -12.15
C GLU A 182 -16.59 -28.14 -12.44
N ASN A 183 -16.31 -27.55 -13.61
CA ASN A 183 -14.95 -27.18 -14.03
C ASN A 183 -14.50 -25.80 -13.52
N LYS A 184 -15.34 -25.10 -12.73
CA LYS A 184 -15.02 -23.79 -12.15
C LYS A 184 -13.65 -23.76 -11.46
N ALA A 185 -13.29 -24.81 -10.74
CA ALA A 185 -12.03 -24.89 -10.02
C ALA A 185 -10.83 -24.89 -10.99
N HIS A 186 -10.96 -25.58 -12.13
CA HIS A 186 -9.91 -25.60 -13.17
C HIS A 186 -9.79 -24.24 -13.83
N PHE A 187 -10.90 -23.63 -14.23
CA PHE A 187 -10.92 -22.28 -14.80
C PHE A 187 -10.22 -21.24 -13.90
N LEU A 188 -10.54 -21.25 -12.59
CA LEU A 188 -9.93 -20.33 -11.63
C LEU A 188 -8.42 -20.64 -11.44
N THR A 189 -8.03 -21.92 -11.48
CA THR A 189 -6.63 -22.32 -11.37
C THR A 189 -5.83 -21.87 -12.57
N ASP A 190 -6.34 -22.06 -13.78
CA ASP A 190 -5.66 -21.66 -15.02
C ASP A 190 -5.54 -20.15 -15.09
N THR A 191 -6.60 -19.42 -14.71
CA THR A 191 -6.55 -17.95 -14.62
C THR A 191 -5.49 -17.49 -13.62
N ARG A 192 -5.45 -18.10 -12.42
CA ARG A 192 -4.42 -17.79 -11.41
C ARG A 192 -3.03 -18.04 -11.94
N GLN A 193 -2.79 -19.17 -12.62
CA GLN A 193 -1.50 -19.50 -13.22
C GLN A 193 -1.10 -18.49 -14.29
N ARG A 194 -2.06 -18.05 -15.10
CA ARG A 194 -1.82 -17.03 -16.14
C ARG A 194 -1.41 -15.69 -15.53
N VAL A 195 -2.12 -15.23 -14.50
CA VAL A 195 -1.77 -14.01 -13.76
C VAL A 195 -0.40 -14.17 -13.09
N GLN A 196 -0.15 -15.31 -12.45
CA GLN A 196 1.14 -15.61 -11.81
C GLN A 196 2.30 -15.56 -12.81
N ALA A 197 2.15 -16.14 -14.00
CA ALA A 197 3.18 -16.13 -15.03
C ALA A 197 3.57 -14.70 -15.45
N GLN A 198 2.62 -13.77 -15.48
CA GLN A 198 2.88 -12.36 -15.81
C GLN A 198 3.50 -11.59 -14.65
N MET A 199 3.19 -11.99 -13.41
CA MET A 199 3.60 -11.28 -12.19
C MET A 199 4.89 -11.81 -11.57
N ALA A 200 5.24 -13.09 -11.79
CA ALA A 200 6.43 -13.72 -11.24
C ALA A 200 7.76 -12.98 -11.55
N PRO A 201 7.98 -12.44 -12.76
CA PRO A 201 9.23 -11.74 -13.07
C PRO A 201 9.50 -10.53 -12.19
N VAL A 202 8.46 -9.93 -11.62
CA VAL A 202 8.56 -8.76 -10.72
C VAL A 202 8.36 -9.12 -9.25
N GLY A 203 8.37 -10.42 -8.93
CA GLY A 203 8.30 -10.91 -7.56
C GLY A 203 6.92 -10.88 -6.92
N VAL A 204 5.85 -10.64 -7.68
CA VAL A 204 4.49 -10.74 -7.15
C VAL A 204 4.02 -12.19 -7.20
N GLN A 205 3.69 -12.74 -6.04
CA GLN A 205 3.23 -14.11 -5.86
C GLN A 205 1.73 -14.12 -5.58
N ILE A 206 0.95 -14.75 -6.45
CA ILE A 206 -0.50 -14.88 -6.29
C ILE A 206 -0.80 -16.08 -5.38
N GLN A 207 -1.27 -15.80 -4.17
CA GLN A 207 -1.58 -16.82 -3.16
C GLN A 207 -2.97 -17.42 -3.40
N GLN A 208 -3.96 -16.55 -3.57
CA GLN A 208 -5.36 -16.96 -3.79
C GLN A 208 -5.98 -16.15 -4.91
N PHE A 209 -6.88 -16.80 -5.65
CA PHE A 209 -7.68 -16.18 -6.68
C PHE A 209 -9.05 -16.87 -6.73
N GLY A 210 -10.12 -16.12 -6.73
CA GLY A 210 -11.46 -16.70 -6.77
C GLY A 210 -12.58 -15.68 -6.95
N PHE A 211 -13.73 -16.21 -7.29
CA PHE A 211 -14.97 -15.42 -7.35
C PHE A 211 -15.53 -15.16 -5.95
N ILE A 212 -16.03 -13.96 -5.72
CA ILE A 212 -16.87 -13.61 -4.58
C ILE A 212 -18.32 -13.87 -4.99
N GLY A 213 -18.90 -14.95 -4.46
CA GLY A 213 -20.27 -15.33 -4.83
C GLY A 213 -20.39 -16.01 -6.19
N LYS A 214 -21.53 -15.80 -6.84
CA LYS A 214 -21.85 -16.39 -8.15
C LYS A 214 -21.54 -15.37 -9.26
N PRO A 215 -20.94 -15.81 -10.38
CA PRO A 215 -20.90 -14.97 -11.57
C PRO A 215 -22.33 -14.59 -12.02
N ARG A 216 -22.48 -13.39 -12.55
CA ARG A 216 -23.73 -12.86 -13.07
C ARG A 216 -23.73 -12.96 -14.59
N PHE A 217 -24.88 -13.29 -15.15
CA PHE A 217 -25.06 -13.44 -16.59
C PHE A 217 -26.18 -12.51 -17.06
N THR A 218 -26.35 -12.40 -18.37
CA THR A 218 -27.53 -11.71 -18.91
C THR A 218 -28.81 -12.45 -18.54
N ALA A 219 -29.91 -11.72 -18.34
CA ALA A 219 -31.19 -12.29 -17.90
C ALA A 219 -31.68 -13.46 -18.76
N VAL A 220 -31.42 -13.42 -20.07
CA VAL A 220 -31.78 -14.52 -21.00
C VAL A 220 -31.01 -15.80 -20.67
N ILE A 221 -29.72 -15.67 -20.35
CA ILE A 221 -28.91 -16.84 -20.00
C ILE A 221 -29.26 -17.38 -18.62
N GLU A 222 -29.52 -16.51 -17.63
CA GLU A 222 -29.98 -16.95 -16.32
C GLU A 222 -31.26 -17.74 -16.39
N GLN A 223 -32.25 -17.31 -17.23
CA GLN A 223 -33.45 -18.05 -17.47
C GLN A 223 -33.21 -19.42 -18.13
N ALA A 224 -32.33 -19.47 -19.15
CA ALA A 224 -31.96 -20.72 -19.80
C ALA A 224 -31.28 -21.72 -18.85
N ILE A 225 -30.35 -21.25 -17.99
CA ILE A 225 -29.70 -22.06 -16.97
C ILE A 225 -30.76 -22.62 -15.98
N THR A 226 -31.66 -21.75 -15.52
CA THR A 226 -32.71 -22.15 -14.58
C THR A 226 -33.63 -23.22 -15.18
N GLN A 227 -34.07 -23.04 -16.42
CA GLN A 227 -34.91 -24.04 -17.12
C GLN A 227 -34.16 -25.37 -17.33
N LYS A 228 -32.87 -25.33 -17.71
CA LYS A 228 -32.04 -26.53 -17.87
C LYS A 228 -31.91 -27.28 -16.52
N THR A 229 -31.66 -26.57 -15.44
CA THR A 229 -31.53 -27.16 -14.10
C THR A 229 -32.85 -27.77 -13.61
N GLN A 230 -33.95 -27.09 -13.85
CA GLN A 230 -35.31 -27.65 -13.53
C GLN A 230 -35.59 -28.93 -14.32
N ALA A 231 -35.35 -28.94 -15.62
CA ALA A 231 -35.54 -30.10 -16.46
C ALA A 231 -34.71 -31.30 -16.01
N ILE A 232 -33.44 -31.10 -15.65
CA ILE A 232 -32.56 -32.15 -15.10
C ILE A 232 -33.12 -32.67 -13.77
N THR A 233 -33.49 -31.79 -12.86
CA THR A 233 -34.03 -32.17 -11.55
C THR A 233 -35.35 -32.96 -11.70
N ASP A 234 -36.22 -32.57 -12.61
CA ASP A 234 -37.48 -33.26 -12.86
C ASP A 234 -37.27 -34.64 -13.50
N ALA A 235 -36.31 -34.74 -14.43
CA ALA A 235 -35.89 -36.02 -15.00
C ALA A 235 -35.31 -37.00 -13.94
N GLU A 236 -34.49 -36.50 -13.02
CA GLU A 236 -33.97 -37.30 -11.91
C GLU A 236 -35.06 -37.76 -10.94
N ARG A 237 -36.00 -36.89 -10.61
CA ARG A 237 -37.17 -37.23 -9.79
C ARG A 237 -38.02 -38.33 -10.44
N ALA A 238 -38.31 -38.18 -11.74
CA ALA A 238 -39.06 -39.17 -12.50
C ALA A 238 -38.34 -40.52 -12.56
N ARG A 239 -36.99 -40.50 -12.64
CA ARG A 239 -36.17 -41.74 -12.61
C ARG A 239 -36.20 -42.44 -11.26
N LYS A 240 -36.15 -41.68 -10.15
CA LYS A 240 -36.24 -42.21 -8.78
C LYS A 240 -37.62 -42.78 -8.43
N LEU A 241 -38.68 -42.29 -9.06
CA LEU A 241 -40.06 -42.78 -8.86
C LEU A 241 -40.34 -44.06 -9.66
N ARG A 242 -39.48 -44.46 -10.61
CA ARG A 242 -39.62 -45.69 -11.42
C ARG A 242 -38.79 -46.88 -10.88
N LEU A 243 -38.00 -46.66 -9.84
CA LEU A 243 -37.22 -47.67 -9.10
C LEU A 243 -37.96 -48.06 -7.83
#